data_126bcca0383271476e48251eccaa09be
#
_entry.id   126bcca0383271476e48251eccaa09be
#
_cell.length_a   1.000
_cell.length_b   1.000
_cell.length_c   1.000
_cell.angle_alpha   90.00
_cell.angle_beta   90.00
_cell.angle_gamma   90.00
#
_symmetry.space_group_name_H-M   'P 1'
#
loop_
_entity.id
_entity.type
_entity.pdbx_description
1 polymer ?
#
loop_
_entity_poly.entity_id
_entity_poly.type
_entity_poly.pdbx_seq_one_letter_code
_entity_poly.pdbx_strand_id
1 'polypeptide(L)'
;MSDEQETEKLRLGGMALRNGLLVHGPSHWAAAVRTQGGEIKVASGRKPRLQGVDGIPGVRGVVRLAEAMAVIPLVKRALPEAQLPFQNASVLGFAAGASLTGALAKRHLRGAGGESIAALASVAPALFALRGGELAAYHGVEHKSIAAYEQDAPDPGESAKEHDRCGSHLVAPLLAANLAGTMLLRRALVRPGPLAGGAVAIASTAVAVEVFAWCERNSQTRLASALRRPGFEIQRVVGTREPDDTQLEVGRAALAEILRVEAEHASI
;
A
#
# COMPACT_ATOMS: atom_id res chain seq x y z
N MET A 1 -8.11 41.04 -10.79
CA MET A 1 -7.15 40.08 -10.21
C MET A 1 -7.95 39.20 -9.27
N SER A 2 -8.51 38.15 -9.79
CA SER A 2 -9.24 37.13 -9.04
C SER A 2 -8.22 36.17 -8.43
N ASP A 3 -8.12 36.18 -7.08
CA ASP A 3 -7.49 35.12 -6.32
C ASP A 3 -8.22 33.81 -6.67
N GLU A 4 -7.71 33.05 -7.63
CA GLU A 4 -7.99 31.63 -7.73
C GLU A 4 -7.38 31.00 -6.47
N GLN A 5 -8.21 30.81 -5.47
CA GLN A 5 -7.87 29.90 -4.36
C GLN A 5 -7.61 28.54 -4.99
N GLU A 6 -6.34 28.20 -5.13
CA GLU A 6 -5.86 26.87 -5.46
C GLU A 6 -6.44 25.92 -4.39
N THR A 7 -7.57 25.30 -4.69
CA THR A 7 -8.22 24.35 -3.79
C THR A 7 -7.24 23.19 -3.58
N GLU A 8 -6.72 23.07 -2.38
CA GLU A 8 -5.78 22.00 -2.01
C GLU A 8 -6.41 20.66 -2.38
N LYS A 9 -5.76 19.93 -3.31
CA LYS A 9 -6.26 18.65 -3.81
C LYS A 9 -6.37 17.63 -2.69
N LEU A 10 -7.41 16.81 -2.76
CA LEU A 10 -7.60 15.72 -1.81
C LEU A 10 -6.41 14.75 -1.85
N ARG A 11 -5.90 14.39 -0.69
CA ARG A 11 -4.87 13.37 -0.58
C ARG A 11 -5.51 12.00 -0.70
N LEU A 12 -5.39 11.40 -1.88
CA LEU A 12 -5.89 10.07 -2.17
C LEU A 12 -4.82 9.00 -1.91
N GLY A 13 -5.27 7.83 -1.52
CA GLY A 13 -4.47 6.60 -1.49
C GLY A 13 -5.31 5.45 -2.00
N GLY A 14 -4.69 4.32 -2.34
CA GLY A 14 -5.44 3.22 -2.90
C GLY A 14 -4.84 1.85 -2.65
N MET A 15 -5.52 0.85 -3.16
CA MET A 15 -5.09 -0.54 -3.16
C MET A 15 -5.67 -1.26 -4.37
N ALA A 16 -4.82 -1.95 -5.11
CA ALA A 16 -5.24 -2.82 -6.20
C ALA A 16 -6.00 -4.05 -5.69
N LEU A 17 -7.05 -4.41 -6.41
CA LEU A 17 -7.76 -5.68 -6.33
C LEU A 17 -7.44 -6.50 -7.59
N ARG A 18 -7.72 -7.80 -7.59
CA ARG A 18 -7.45 -8.64 -8.77
C ARG A 18 -8.37 -8.34 -9.96
N ASN A 19 -9.50 -7.71 -9.72
CA ASN A 19 -10.48 -7.33 -10.73
C ASN A 19 -10.94 -5.87 -10.61
N GLY A 20 -10.14 -5.01 -10.01
CA GLY A 20 -10.46 -3.60 -9.80
C GLY A 20 -9.53 -2.91 -8.84
N LEU A 21 -10.00 -1.84 -8.23
CA LEU A 21 -9.26 -1.08 -7.24
C LEU A 21 -10.15 -0.46 -6.17
N LEU A 22 -9.55 -0.18 -5.04
CA LEU A 22 -10.06 0.63 -3.94
C LEU A 22 -9.27 1.94 -3.90
N VAL A 23 -9.96 3.07 -3.82
CA VAL A 23 -9.38 4.38 -3.54
C VAL A 23 -9.99 4.91 -2.25
N HIS A 24 -9.21 5.57 -1.42
CA HIS A 24 -9.70 6.22 -0.22
C HIS A 24 -9.16 7.65 -0.12
N GLY A 25 -10.03 8.53 0.30
CA GLY A 25 -9.73 9.92 0.63
C GLY A 25 -9.55 10.14 2.13
N PRO A 26 -9.67 11.39 2.58
CA PRO A 26 -9.61 11.74 3.99
C PRO A 26 -10.72 11.11 4.84
N SER A 27 -11.96 11.04 4.34
CA SER A 27 -13.14 10.63 5.09
C SER A 27 -13.90 9.44 4.51
N HIS A 28 -13.75 9.14 3.21
CA HIS A 28 -14.47 8.09 2.50
C HIS A 28 -13.53 7.12 1.79
N TRP A 29 -14.11 6.03 1.36
CA TRP A 29 -13.53 5.09 0.41
C TRP A 29 -14.50 4.87 -0.75
N ALA A 30 -13.97 4.57 -1.92
CA ALA A 30 -14.70 4.09 -3.08
C ALA A 30 -13.94 2.93 -3.71
N ALA A 31 -14.67 1.93 -4.19
CA ALA A 31 -14.09 0.81 -4.90
C ALA A 31 -14.90 0.55 -6.17
N ALA A 32 -14.19 0.20 -7.24
CA ALA A 32 -14.79 -0.26 -8.48
C ALA A 32 -14.17 -1.60 -8.88
N VAL A 33 -15.01 -2.53 -9.32
CA VAL A 33 -14.58 -3.86 -9.76
C VAL A 33 -15.29 -4.24 -11.06
N ARG A 34 -14.58 -4.94 -11.94
CA ARG A 34 -15.17 -5.57 -13.11
C ARG A 34 -15.63 -6.98 -12.74
N THR A 35 -16.90 -7.27 -12.96
CA THR A 35 -17.49 -8.61 -12.74
C THR A 35 -17.07 -9.56 -13.85
N GLN A 36 -17.30 -10.86 -13.65
CA GLN A 36 -17.07 -11.87 -14.71
C GLN A 36 -17.94 -11.64 -15.95
N GLY A 37 -19.09 -10.97 -15.80
CA GLY A 37 -19.96 -10.57 -16.92
C GLY A 37 -19.50 -9.30 -17.65
N GLY A 38 -18.38 -8.69 -17.25
CA GLY A 38 -17.84 -7.46 -17.87
C GLY A 38 -18.41 -6.15 -17.31
N GLU A 39 -19.44 -6.21 -16.46
CA GLU A 39 -20.04 -5.03 -15.82
C GLU A 39 -19.10 -4.41 -14.78
N ILE A 40 -19.06 -3.09 -14.70
CA ILE A 40 -18.35 -2.36 -13.64
C ILE A 40 -19.34 -2.07 -12.51
N LYS A 41 -19.04 -2.61 -11.33
CA LYS A 41 -19.78 -2.31 -10.09
C LYS A 41 -18.95 -1.38 -9.23
N VAL A 42 -19.64 -0.39 -8.66
CA VAL A 42 -19.03 0.65 -7.82
C VAL A 42 -19.73 0.67 -6.46
N ALA A 43 -18.97 0.84 -5.40
CA ALA A 43 -19.50 1.10 -4.07
C ALA A 43 -18.59 2.05 -3.32
N SER A 44 -19.16 2.79 -2.39
CA SER A 44 -18.46 3.74 -1.54
C SER A 44 -19.01 3.72 -0.11
N GLY A 45 -18.27 4.33 0.81
CA GLY A 45 -18.71 4.43 2.19
C GLY A 45 -17.73 5.22 3.05
N ARG A 46 -18.11 5.43 4.30
CA ARG A 46 -17.26 6.12 5.26
C ARG A 46 -16.05 5.27 5.66
N LYS A 47 -14.89 5.91 5.73
CA LYS A 47 -13.65 5.30 6.19
C LYS A 47 -13.60 5.34 7.71
N PRO A 48 -13.28 4.23 8.41
CA PRO A 48 -12.99 4.24 9.83
C PRO A 48 -11.84 5.22 10.14
N ARG A 49 -12.02 6.10 11.12
CA ARG A 49 -11.00 7.07 11.51
C ARG A 49 -10.92 7.21 13.02
N LEU A 50 -9.72 7.06 13.57
CA LEU A 50 -9.40 7.34 14.97
C LEU A 50 -8.94 8.79 15.10
N GLN A 51 -9.65 9.54 15.93
CA GLN A 51 -9.30 10.94 16.22
C GLN A 51 -8.16 11.02 17.25
N GLY A 52 -7.43 12.14 17.26
CA GLY A 52 -6.43 12.43 18.28
C GLY A 52 -5.05 11.80 18.11
N VAL A 53 -4.81 11.01 17.05
CA VAL A 53 -3.50 10.33 16.83
C VAL A 53 -2.57 11.08 15.88
N ASP A 54 -3.06 12.10 15.17
CA ASP A 54 -2.33 12.80 14.10
C ASP A 54 -1.07 13.52 14.60
N GLY A 55 -1.09 13.99 15.86
CA GLY A 55 0.04 14.68 16.50
C GLY A 55 1.10 13.77 17.10
N ILE A 56 0.94 12.43 17.10
CA ILE A 56 1.83 11.49 17.77
C ILE A 56 2.76 10.81 16.75
N PRO A 57 4.04 11.23 16.62
CA PRO A 57 4.98 10.58 15.71
C PRO A 57 5.13 9.09 16.00
N GLY A 58 5.26 8.26 14.96
CA GLY A 58 5.35 6.81 15.07
C GLY A 58 3.99 6.10 15.26
N VAL A 59 3.05 6.69 16.01
CA VAL A 59 1.71 6.11 16.20
C VAL A 59 0.79 6.45 15.03
N ARG A 60 0.76 7.71 14.60
CA ARG A 60 -0.11 8.19 13.52
C ARG A 60 -0.01 7.33 12.26
N GLY A 61 1.19 6.96 11.83
CA GLY A 61 1.40 6.20 10.60
C GLY A 61 0.87 4.76 10.70
N VAL A 62 1.11 4.09 11.82
CA VAL A 62 0.61 2.73 12.08
C VAL A 62 -0.92 2.74 12.16
N VAL A 63 -1.50 3.75 12.82
CA VAL A 63 -2.96 3.89 12.93
C VAL A 63 -3.58 4.18 11.55
N ARG A 64 -3.01 5.09 10.76
CA ARG A 64 -3.51 5.39 9.40
C ARG A 64 -3.43 4.19 8.48
N LEU A 65 -2.36 3.38 8.60
CA LEU A 65 -2.26 2.10 7.88
C LEU A 65 -3.35 1.11 8.34
N ALA A 66 -3.58 0.99 9.64
CA ALA A 66 -4.64 0.12 10.17
C ALA A 66 -6.04 0.57 9.72
N GLU A 67 -6.32 1.87 9.69
CA GLU A 67 -7.57 2.43 9.16
C GLU A 67 -7.75 2.10 7.67
N ALA A 68 -6.71 2.23 6.85
CA ALA A 68 -6.76 1.86 5.44
C ALA A 68 -7.04 0.35 5.28
N MET A 69 -6.43 -0.49 6.10
CA MET A 69 -6.69 -1.94 6.09
C MET A 69 -8.10 -2.29 6.58
N ALA A 70 -8.66 -1.52 7.51
CA ALA A 70 -10.02 -1.73 8.02
C ALA A 70 -11.11 -1.43 6.98
N VAL A 71 -10.78 -0.77 5.87
CA VAL A 71 -11.70 -0.58 4.73
C VAL A 71 -11.92 -1.88 3.96
N ILE A 72 -10.96 -2.80 3.93
CA ILE A 72 -11.03 -4.04 3.13
C ILE A 72 -12.30 -4.87 3.41
N PRO A 73 -12.65 -5.19 4.67
CA PRO A 73 -13.89 -5.93 4.95
C PRO A 73 -15.15 -5.15 4.58
N LEU A 74 -15.13 -3.80 4.63
CA LEU A 74 -16.25 -2.97 4.20
C LEU A 74 -16.45 -3.07 2.69
N VAL A 75 -15.36 -2.97 1.92
CA VAL A 75 -15.39 -3.18 0.47
C VAL A 75 -15.93 -4.57 0.13
N LYS A 76 -15.42 -5.62 0.79
CA LYS A 76 -15.86 -7.00 0.52
C LYS A 76 -17.33 -7.24 0.85
N ARG A 77 -17.86 -6.53 1.84
CA ARG A 77 -19.29 -6.57 2.19
C ARG A 77 -20.15 -5.82 1.17
N ALA A 78 -19.70 -4.66 0.70
CA ALA A 78 -20.43 -3.83 -0.26
C ALA A 78 -20.34 -4.37 -1.70
N LEU A 79 -19.18 -4.94 -2.05
CA LEU A 79 -18.87 -5.55 -3.35
C LEU A 79 -18.39 -7.00 -3.14
N PRO A 80 -19.30 -7.97 -3.01
CA PRO A 80 -18.93 -9.39 -2.84
C PRO A 80 -18.08 -9.94 -3.98
N GLU A 81 -18.18 -9.35 -5.18
CA GLU A 81 -17.40 -9.70 -6.37
C GLU A 81 -15.95 -9.23 -6.31
N ALA A 82 -15.60 -8.31 -5.39
CA ALA A 82 -14.24 -7.84 -5.21
C ALA A 82 -13.29 -9.00 -4.88
N GLN A 83 -12.23 -9.16 -5.68
CA GLN A 83 -11.23 -10.22 -5.52
C GLN A 83 -9.99 -9.66 -4.83
N LEU A 84 -9.81 -10.01 -3.56
CA LEU A 84 -8.66 -9.53 -2.78
C LEU A 84 -7.35 -10.20 -3.24
N PRO A 85 -6.21 -9.52 -3.13
CA PRO A 85 -4.91 -10.03 -3.58
C PRO A 85 -4.55 -11.40 -3.02
N PHE A 86 -4.90 -11.66 -1.75
CA PHE A 86 -4.52 -12.87 -1.03
C PHE A 86 -5.57 -14.01 -1.06
N GLN A 87 -6.62 -13.88 -1.86
CA GLN A 87 -7.63 -14.95 -2.01
C GLN A 87 -7.22 -16.05 -3.00
N ASN A 88 -6.03 -15.96 -3.59
CA ASN A 88 -5.52 -16.95 -4.52
C ASN A 88 -4.79 -18.06 -3.76
N ALA A 89 -5.18 -19.32 -3.97
CA ALA A 89 -4.57 -20.49 -3.33
C ALA A 89 -3.06 -20.60 -3.58
N SER A 90 -2.57 -20.23 -4.77
CA SER A 90 -1.14 -20.21 -5.07
C SER A 90 -0.38 -19.16 -4.25
N VAL A 91 -0.97 -17.98 -4.02
CA VAL A 91 -0.39 -16.94 -3.15
C VAL A 91 -0.35 -17.41 -1.70
N LEU A 92 -1.43 -18.05 -1.22
CA LEU A 92 -1.48 -18.61 0.15
C LEU A 92 -0.45 -19.74 0.32
N GLY A 93 -0.34 -20.66 -0.65
CA GLY A 93 0.67 -21.72 -0.63
C GLY A 93 2.09 -21.17 -0.64
N PHE A 94 2.35 -20.16 -1.48
CA PHE A 94 3.64 -19.49 -1.52
C PHE A 94 3.95 -18.77 -0.18
N ALA A 95 2.95 -18.10 0.43
CA ALA A 95 3.10 -17.44 1.72
C ALA A 95 3.43 -18.43 2.85
N ALA A 96 2.77 -19.59 2.86
CA ALA A 96 3.09 -20.66 3.81
C ALA A 96 4.52 -21.17 3.62
N GLY A 97 4.95 -21.43 2.38
CA GLY A 97 6.33 -21.84 2.07
C GLY A 97 7.36 -20.79 2.45
N ALA A 98 7.12 -19.52 2.16
CA ALA A 98 7.97 -18.39 2.54
C ALA A 98 8.08 -18.26 4.07
N SER A 99 6.96 -18.40 4.79
CA SER A 99 6.94 -18.39 6.26
C SER A 99 7.76 -19.54 6.85
N LEU A 100 7.61 -20.74 6.31
CA LEU A 100 8.42 -21.91 6.72
C LEU A 100 9.91 -21.67 6.44
N THR A 101 10.26 -21.17 5.25
CA THR A 101 11.65 -20.83 4.89
C THR A 101 12.25 -19.83 5.88
N GLY A 102 11.51 -18.75 6.22
CA GLY A 102 11.93 -17.78 7.20
C GLY A 102 12.14 -18.39 8.59
N ALA A 103 11.22 -19.26 9.04
CA ALA A 103 11.33 -19.96 10.31
C ALA A 103 12.54 -20.90 10.37
N LEU A 104 12.77 -21.68 9.32
CA LEU A 104 13.93 -22.57 9.21
C LEU A 104 15.25 -21.78 9.14
N ALA A 105 15.29 -20.68 8.39
CA ALA A 105 16.46 -19.80 8.33
C ALA A 105 16.84 -19.28 9.73
N LYS A 106 15.86 -18.78 10.50
CA LYS A 106 16.08 -18.32 11.88
C LYS A 106 16.56 -19.45 12.82
N ARG A 107 16.12 -20.68 12.58
CA ARG A 107 16.49 -21.85 13.38
C ARG A 107 17.91 -22.35 13.09
N HIS A 108 18.28 -22.42 11.80
CA HIS A 108 19.52 -23.08 11.36
C HIS A 108 20.66 -22.09 11.08
N LEU A 109 20.36 -20.86 10.70
CA LEU A 109 21.35 -19.81 10.44
C LEU A 109 21.43 -18.84 11.62
N ARG A 110 22.63 -18.73 12.20
CA ARG A 110 22.85 -17.82 13.33
C ARG A 110 23.13 -16.38 12.85
N GLY A 111 22.72 -15.39 13.65
CA GLY A 111 23.03 -13.98 13.39
C GLY A 111 22.21 -13.34 12.27
N ALA A 112 22.83 -12.38 11.58
CA ALA A 112 22.15 -11.55 10.57
C ALA A 112 21.65 -12.34 9.36
N GLY A 113 22.31 -13.44 8.97
CA GLY A 113 21.93 -14.22 7.78
C GLY A 113 20.54 -14.83 7.88
N GLY A 114 20.22 -15.49 9.00
CA GLY A 114 18.88 -16.06 9.22
C GLY A 114 17.79 -15.00 9.29
N GLU A 115 18.09 -13.86 9.92
CA GLU A 115 17.14 -12.74 10.00
C GLU A 115 16.91 -12.07 8.64
N SER A 116 17.96 -11.90 7.84
CA SER A 116 17.83 -11.33 6.48
C SER A 116 16.97 -12.21 5.58
N ILE A 117 17.19 -13.54 5.60
CA ILE A 117 16.37 -14.48 4.82
C ILE A 117 14.92 -14.43 5.29
N ALA A 118 14.67 -14.40 6.59
CA ALA A 118 13.31 -14.33 7.13
C ALA A 118 12.63 -12.99 6.79
N ALA A 119 13.36 -11.89 6.80
CA ALA A 119 12.86 -10.58 6.39
C ALA A 119 12.49 -10.57 4.88
N LEU A 120 13.36 -11.08 4.02
CA LEU A 120 13.06 -11.21 2.58
C LEU A 120 11.87 -12.15 2.34
N ALA A 121 11.81 -13.29 3.04
CA ALA A 121 10.69 -14.21 2.96
C ALA A 121 9.35 -13.57 3.37
N SER A 122 9.35 -12.59 4.26
CA SER A 122 8.12 -11.91 4.71
C SER A 122 7.49 -11.02 3.64
N VAL A 123 8.26 -10.46 2.72
CA VAL A 123 7.76 -9.61 1.61
C VAL A 123 7.55 -10.39 0.31
N ALA A 124 8.16 -11.57 0.18
CA ALA A 124 8.09 -12.38 -1.03
C ALA A 124 6.66 -12.73 -1.48
N PRO A 125 5.67 -13.04 -0.58
CA PRO A 125 4.30 -13.32 -0.99
C PRO A 125 3.61 -12.14 -1.67
N ALA A 126 3.88 -10.90 -1.24
CA ALA A 126 3.33 -9.70 -1.87
C ALA A 126 3.90 -9.52 -3.28
N LEU A 127 5.22 -9.70 -3.45
CA LEU A 127 5.86 -9.64 -4.76
C LEU A 127 5.38 -10.78 -5.68
N PHE A 128 5.18 -11.97 -5.14
CA PHE A 128 4.62 -13.09 -5.89
C PHE A 128 3.18 -12.83 -6.35
N ALA A 129 2.35 -12.23 -5.49
CA ALA A 129 0.96 -11.87 -5.83
C ALA A 129 0.89 -10.85 -6.99
N LEU A 130 1.85 -9.93 -7.06
CA LEU A 130 1.95 -8.91 -8.11
C LEU A 130 2.55 -9.46 -9.42
N ARG A 131 3.20 -10.63 -9.39
CA ARG A 131 3.92 -11.15 -10.55
C ARG A 131 3.00 -11.43 -11.74
N GLY A 132 3.05 -10.54 -12.72
CA GLY A 132 2.61 -10.79 -14.09
C GLY A 132 1.10 -10.99 -14.30
N GLY A 133 0.23 -10.45 -13.44
CA GLY A 133 -1.20 -10.67 -13.55
C GLY A 133 -2.04 -9.39 -13.55
N GLU A 134 -3.35 -9.61 -13.50
CA GLU A 134 -4.37 -8.57 -13.37
C GLU A 134 -4.10 -7.64 -12.18
N LEU A 135 -3.62 -8.19 -11.06
CA LEU A 135 -3.30 -7.38 -9.87
C LEU A 135 -2.25 -6.31 -10.16
N ALA A 136 -1.19 -6.62 -10.91
CA ALA A 136 -0.17 -5.64 -11.29
C ALA A 136 -0.71 -4.60 -12.28
N ALA A 137 -1.63 -4.99 -13.17
CA ALA A 137 -2.29 -4.07 -14.08
C ALA A 137 -3.21 -3.12 -13.31
N TYR A 138 -4.06 -3.62 -12.42
CA TYR A 138 -4.90 -2.77 -11.56
C TYR A 138 -4.09 -1.91 -10.58
N HIS A 139 -2.90 -2.33 -10.18
CA HIS A 139 -1.98 -1.48 -9.43
C HIS A 139 -1.45 -0.33 -10.30
N GLY A 140 -1.18 -0.59 -11.57
CA GLY A 140 -0.91 0.46 -12.57
C GLY A 140 -2.09 1.40 -12.77
N VAL A 141 -3.33 0.88 -12.84
CA VAL A 141 -4.56 1.69 -12.91
C VAL A 141 -4.71 2.61 -11.71
N GLU A 142 -4.49 2.09 -10.49
CA GLU A 142 -4.57 2.87 -9.27
C GLU A 142 -3.60 4.05 -9.31
N HIS A 143 -2.33 3.79 -9.64
CA HIS A 143 -1.31 4.83 -9.75
C HIS A 143 -1.64 5.88 -10.79
N LYS A 144 -1.99 5.45 -12.01
CA LYS A 144 -2.35 6.34 -13.11
C LYS A 144 -3.58 7.20 -12.77
N SER A 145 -4.59 6.63 -12.13
CA SER A 145 -5.80 7.36 -11.74
C SER A 145 -5.52 8.42 -10.67
N ILE A 146 -4.73 8.09 -9.64
CA ILE A 146 -4.36 9.04 -8.59
C ILE A 146 -3.44 10.12 -9.17
N ALA A 147 -2.43 9.75 -9.96
CA ALA A 147 -1.50 10.69 -10.58
C ALA A 147 -2.22 11.65 -11.54
N ALA A 148 -3.18 11.17 -12.34
CA ALA A 148 -3.98 12.02 -13.22
C ALA A 148 -4.75 13.08 -12.44
N TYR A 149 -5.41 12.69 -11.33
CA TYR A 149 -6.08 13.64 -10.46
C TYR A 149 -5.12 14.66 -9.84
N GLU A 150 -3.95 14.23 -9.40
CA GLU A 150 -2.95 15.12 -8.77
C GLU A 150 -2.32 16.11 -9.75
N GLN A 151 -2.19 15.72 -11.01
CA GLN A 151 -1.53 16.50 -12.07
C GLN A 151 -2.50 17.23 -12.98
N ASP A 152 -3.83 17.15 -12.76
CA ASP A 152 -4.88 17.64 -13.66
C ASP A 152 -4.74 17.07 -15.07
N ALA A 153 -4.26 15.84 -15.20
CA ALA A 153 -4.17 15.18 -16.47
C ALA A 153 -5.57 14.77 -16.97
N PRO A 154 -5.87 14.99 -18.27
CA PRO A 154 -7.21 14.75 -18.81
C PRO A 154 -7.57 13.26 -18.83
N ASP A 155 -6.58 12.38 -18.95
CA ASP A 155 -6.77 10.92 -18.98
C ASP A 155 -5.73 10.21 -18.09
N PRO A 156 -6.17 9.29 -17.22
CA PRO A 156 -5.28 8.41 -16.46
C PRO A 156 -4.29 7.64 -17.36
N GLY A 157 -4.66 7.30 -18.57
CA GLY A 157 -3.79 6.60 -19.52
C GLY A 157 -2.48 7.34 -19.84
N GLU A 158 -2.46 8.66 -19.76
CA GLU A 158 -1.28 9.49 -20.01
C GLU A 158 -0.30 9.56 -18.82
N SER A 159 -0.74 9.20 -17.63
CA SER A 159 0.08 9.24 -16.42
C SER A 159 1.01 8.03 -16.31
N ALA A 160 2.09 8.15 -15.54
CA ALA A 160 3.01 7.04 -15.26
C ALA A 160 2.34 5.95 -14.39
N LYS A 161 2.71 4.69 -14.62
CA LYS A 161 2.28 3.57 -13.79
C LYS A 161 3.06 3.45 -12.47
N GLU A 162 4.15 4.14 -12.34
CA GLU A 162 4.91 4.30 -11.09
C GLU A 162 4.41 5.53 -10.35
N HIS A 163 4.30 5.44 -9.02
CA HIS A 163 3.80 6.53 -8.19
C HIS A 163 4.68 6.74 -6.95
N ASP A 164 5.00 8.01 -6.66
CA ASP A 164 5.90 8.40 -5.57
C ASP A 164 5.38 8.06 -4.17
N ARG A 165 4.07 7.93 -4.00
CA ARG A 165 3.43 7.61 -2.72
C ARG A 165 2.95 6.17 -2.61
N CYS A 166 3.51 5.27 -3.40
CA CYS A 166 3.19 3.84 -3.30
C CYS A 166 3.79 3.21 -2.03
N GLY A 167 3.04 2.28 -1.44
CA GLY A 167 3.48 1.49 -0.29
C GLY A 167 4.74 0.66 -0.52
N SER A 168 5.16 0.45 -1.77
CA SER A 168 6.44 -0.21 -2.11
C SER A 168 7.67 0.53 -1.54
N HIS A 169 7.58 1.85 -1.35
CA HIS A 169 8.63 2.65 -0.75
C HIS A 169 8.83 2.37 0.75
N LEU A 170 7.87 1.72 1.40
CA LEU A 170 8.00 1.25 2.79
C LEU A 170 8.86 -0.01 2.91
N VAL A 171 9.02 -0.80 1.82
CA VAL A 171 9.65 -2.14 1.89
C VAL A 171 11.09 -2.05 2.40
N ALA A 172 11.94 -1.22 1.79
CA ALA A 172 13.33 -1.13 2.17
C ALA A 172 13.53 -0.56 3.60
N PRO A 173 12.90 0.55 4.01
CA PRO A 173 12.96 1.04 5.39
C PRO A 173 12.42 0.02 6.41
N LEU A 174 11.33 -0.68 6.09
CA LEU A 174 10.75 -1.70 6.95
C LEU A 174 11.71 -2.88 7.18
N LEU A 175 12.30 -3.40 6.11
CA LEU A 175 13.28 -4.50 6.20
C LEU A 175 14.51 -4.08 6.99
N ALA A 176 15.05 -2.89 6.75
CA ALA A 176 16.20 -2.37 7.46
C ALA A 176 15.91 -2.16 8.96
N ALA A 177 14.78 -1.53 9.29
CA ALA A 177 14.37 -1.31 10.68
C ALA A 177 14.07 -2.63 11.41
N ASN A 178 13.42 -3.59 10.75
CA ASN A 178 13.14 -4.90 11.33
C ASN A 178 14.41 -5.70 11.59
N LEU A 179 15.35 -5.72 10.66
CA LEU A 179 16.64 -6.38 10.82
C LEU A 179 17.42 -5.76 11.99
N ALA A 180 17.56 -4.44 12.01
CA ALA A 180 18.26 -3.73 13.08
C ALA A 180 17.59 -3.95 14.44
N GLY A 181 16.28 -3.81 14.52
CA GLY A 181 15.49 -4.02 15.73
C GLY A 181 15.61 -5.45 16.28
N THR A 182 15.55 -6.44 15.38
CA THR A 182 15.72 -7.86 15.79
C THR A 182 17.14 -8.14 16.28
N MET A 183 18.16 -7.57 15.63
CA MET A 183 19.54 -7.71 16.09
C MET A 183 19.77 -7.08 17.48
N LEU A 184 19.23 -5.89 17.70
CA LEU A 184 19.27 -5.22 19.01
C LEU A 184 18.54 -6.04 20.08
N LEU A 185 17.34 -6.53 19.77
CA LEU A 185 16.55 -7.38 20.66
C LEU A 185 17.34 -8.64 21.09
N ARG A 186 18.02 -9.30 20.16
CA ARG A 186 18.83 -10.49 20.44
C ARG A 186 20.10 -10.21 21.24
N ARG A 187 20.62 -8.97 21.17
CA ARG A 187 21.73 -8.54 22.04
C ARG A 187 21.25 -8.26 23.47
N ALA A 188 20.05 -7.72 23.60
CA ALA A 188 19.46 -7.36 24.89
C ALA A 188 18.85 -8.57 25.63
N LEU A 189 18.29 -9.53 24.90
CA LEU A 189 17.58 -10.69 25.45
C LEU A 189 18.17 -12.01 24.94
N VAL A 190 18.52 -12.90 25.82
CA VAL A 190 19.06 -14.23 25.47
C VAL A 190 18.03 -15.08 24.73
N ARG A 191 16.74 -14.97 25.06
CA ARG A 191 15.62 -15.68 24.42
C ARG A 191 14.43 -14.74 24.26
N PRO A 192 14.39 -13.92 23.18
CA PRO A 192 13.25 -13.04 22.95
C PRO A 192 11.99 -13.87 22.67
N GLY A 193 10.93 -13.59 23.42
CA GLY A 193 9.62 -14.20 23.23
C GLY A 193 8.85 -13.58 22.04
N PRO A 194 7.70 -14.17 21.65
CA PRO A 194 6.90 -13.70 20.52
C PRO A 194 6.38 -12.26 20.68
N LEU A 195 6.06 -11.84 21.91
CA LEU A 195 5.62 -10.46 22.20
C LEU A 195 6.72 -9.44 21.90
N ALA A 196 7.96 -9.74 22.27
CA ALA A 196 9.10 -8.86 21.96
C ALA A 196 9.36 -8.77 20.44
N GLY A 197 9.20 -9.88 19.72
CA GLY A 197 9.25 -9.90 18.26
C GLY A 197 8.13 -9.07 17.64
N GLY A 198 6.93 -9.18 18.17
CA GLY A 198 5.77 -8.36 17.75
C GLY A 198 6.01 -6.86 17.98
N ALA A 199 6.56 -6.49 19.12
CA ALA A 199 6.93 -5.10 19.42
C ALA A 199 7.95 -4.54 18.43
N VAL A 200 8.98 -5.34 18.06
CA VAL A 200 9.95 -4.95 17.02
C VAL A 200 9.25 -4.76 15.67
N ALA A 201 8.32 -5.63 15.28
CA ALA A 201 7.61 -5.50 14.01
C ALA A 201 6.76 -4.20 13.96
N ILE A 202 6.05 -3.87 15.03
CA ILE A 202 5.26 -2.62 15.14
C ILE A 202 6.19 -1.41 15.10
N ALA A 203 7.28 -1.41 15.90
CA ALA A 203 8.25 -0.31 15.90
C ALA A 203 8.91 -0.13 14.53
N SER A 204 9.24 -1.21 13.83
CA SER A 204 9.81 -1.17 12.48
C SER A 204 8.82 -0.59 11.47
N THR A 205 7.54 -0.91 11.58
CA THR A 205 6.49 -0.31 10.76
C THR A 205 6.38 1.19 11.03
N ALA A 206 6.41 1.60 12.30
CA ALA A 206 6.40 3.01 12.69
C ALA A 206 7.59 3.77 12.07
N VAL A 207 8.79 3.21 12.19
CA VAL A 207 10.01 3.80 11.58
C VAL A 207 9.88 3.90 10.07
N ALA A 208 9.42 2.84 9.40
CA ALA A 208 9.26 2.84 7.95
C ALA A 208 8.30 3.92 7.47
N VAL A 209 7.16 4.10 8.16
CA VAL A 209 6.18 5.13 7.81
C VAL A 209 6.72 6.54 8.07
N GLU A 210 7.47 6.76 9.16
CA GLU A 210 8.09 8.08 9.40
C GLU A 210 9.20 8.39 8.37
N VAL A 211 9.99 7.39 7.96
CA VAL A 211 10.98 7.54 6.86
C VAL A 211 10.27 7.87 5.56
N PHE A 212 9.18 7.17 5.24
CA PHE A 212 8.37 7.46 4.06
C PHE A 212 7.83 8.90 4.09
N ALA A 213 7.19 9.30 5.18
CA ALA A 213 6.67 10.66 5.34
C ALA A 213 7.78 11.72 5.30
N TRP A 214 8.97 11.42 5.79
CA TRP A 214 10.13 12.29 5.65
C TRP A 214 10.57 12.41 4.18
N CYS A 215 10.62 11.30 3.44
CA CYS A 215 10.95 11.30 2.01
C CYS A 215 9.95 12.12 1.19
N GLU A 216 8.65 12.07 1.52
CA GLU A 216 7.63 12.89 0.86
C GLU A 216 7.90 14.39 1.08
N ARG A 217 8.13 14.80 2.33
CA ARG A 217 8.41 16.22 2.67
C ARG A 217 9.74 16.73 2.10
N ASN A 218 10.68 15.84 1.81
CA ASN A 218 12.02 16.17 1.35
C ASN A 218 12.32 15.58 -0.05
N SER A 219 11.30 15.48 -0.89
CA SER A 219 11.33 14.77 -2.18
C SER A 219 12.47 15.22 -3.11
N GLN A 220 12.91 16.46 -3.02
CA GLN A 220 13.97 17.05 -3.84
C GLN A 220 15.39 16.68 -3.37
N THR A 221 15.54 16.00 -2.22
CA THR A 221 16.86 15.64 -1.71
C THR A 221 17.38 14.34 -2.33
N ARG A 222 18.70 14.27 -2.54
CA ARG A 222 19.36 13.04 -3.02
C ARG A 222 19.14 11.85 -2.09
N LEU A 223 19.07 12.10 -0.78
CA LEU A 223 18.84 11.04 0.21
C LEU A 223 17.41 10.47 0.09
N ALA A 224 16.40 11.32 -0.05
CA ALA A 224 15.03 10.86 -0.25
C ALA A 224 14.89 10.05 -1.55
N SER A 225 15.52 10.50 -2.64
CA SER A 225 15.54 9.76 -3.89
C SER A 225 16.24 8.39 -3.74
N ALA A 226 17.36 8.33 -3.03
CA ALA A 226 18.07 7.07 -2.78
C ALA A 226 17.25 6.09 -1.94
N LEU A 227 16.56 6.58 -0.90
CA LEU A 227 15.70 5.76 -0.04
C LEU A 227 14.44 5.23 -0.76
N ARG A 228 13.89 6.02 -1.71
CA ARG A 228 12.72 5.61 -2.51
C ARG A 228 13.07 4.69 -3.68
N ARG A 229 14.33 4.72 -4.17
CA ARG A 229 14.75 3.94 -5.34
C ARG A 229 14.39 2.46 -5.30
N PRO A 230 14.60 1.70 -4.20
CA PRO A 230 14.21 0.29 -4.16
C PRO A 230 12.70 0.07 -4.36
N GLY A 231 11.85 0.94 -3.77
CA GLY A 231 10.41 0.88 -3.95
C GLY A 231 9.99 1.21 -5.39
N PHE A 232 10.64 2.18 -6.01
CA PHE A 232 10.42 2.52 -7.42
C PHE A 232 10.79 1.36 -8.35
N GLU A 233 11.93 0.70 -8.12
CA GLU A 233 12.34 -0.47 -8.91
C GLU A 233 11.39 -1.65 -8.72
N ILE A 234 10.85 -1.86 -7.51
CA ILE A 234 9.81 -2.88 -7.28
C ILE A 234 8.58 -2.56 -8.14
N GLN A 235 8.10 -1.32 -8.18
CA GLN A 235 6.97 -0.93 -9.03
C GLN A 235 7.29 -1.20 -10.50
N ARG A 236 8.40 -0.68 -10.99
CA ARG A 236 8.80 -0.74 -12.39
C ARG A 236 8.91 -2.16 -12.93
N VAL A 237 9.49 -3.08 -12.13
CA VAL A 237 9.84 -4.45 -12.59
C VAL A 237 8.74 -5.47 -12.33
N VAL A 238 8.06 -5.39 -11.18
CA VAL A 238 7.13 -6.43 -10.71
C VAL A 238 5.80 -5.85 -10.25
N GLY A 239 5.83 -4.70 -9.59
CA GLY A 239 4.70 -4.17 -8.83
C GLY A 239 3.58 -3.64 -9.70
N THR A 240 3.89 -3.05 -10.86
CA THR A 240 2.91 -2.48 -11.78
C THR A 240 3.12 -2.99 -13.20
N ARG A 241 2.02 -3.10 -13.94
CA ARG A 241 1.99 -3.39 -15.37
C ARG A 241 1.17 -2.30 -16.07
N GLU A 242 1.49 -2.05 -17.33
CA GLU A 242 0.69 -1.16 -18.16
C GLU A 242 -0.73 -1.73 -18.31
N PRO A 243 -1.77 -0.99 -17.88
CA PRO A 243 -3.15 -1.43 -18.00
C PRO A 243 -3.68 -1.21 -19.42
N ASP A 244 -4.69 -1.98 -19.79
CA ASP A 244 -5.48 -1.73 -20.99
C ASP A 244 -6.63 -0.74 -20.72
N ASP A 245 -7.32 -0.31 -21.80
CA ASP A 245 -8.40 0.67 -21.71
C ASP A 245 -9.57 0.17 -20.87
N THR A 246 -9.86 -1.13 -20.90
CA THR A 246 -10.96 -1.72 -20.12
C THR A 246 -10.66 -1.70 -18.64
N GLN A 247 -9.39 -1.83 -18.24
CA GLN A 247 -8.94 -1.71 -16.87
C GLN A 247 -8.95 -0.23 -16.43
N LEU A 248 -8.55 0.70 -17.30
CA LEU A 248 -8.60 2.15 -17.03
C LEU A 248 -10.02 2.66 -16.80
N GLU A 249 -11.04 2.09 -17.47
CA GLU A 249 -12.45 2.40 -17.20
C GLU A 249 -12.83 2.16 -15.74
N VAL A 250 -12.35 1.08 -15.14
CA VAL A 250 -12.57 0.77 -13.71
C VAL A 250 -11.89 1.82 -12.82
N GLY A 251 -10.70 2.27 -13.21
CA GLY A 251 -9.99 3.36 -12.53
C GLY A 251 -10.77 4.67 -12.54
N ARG A 252 -11.28 5.06 -13.71
CA ARG A 252 -12.10 6.27 -13.87
C ARG A 252 -13.36 6.19 -13.00
N ALA A 253 -14.02 5.02 -12.96
CA ALA A 253 -15.22 4.82 -12.14
C ALA A 253 -14.93 4.96 -10.63
N ALA A 254 -13.84 4.36 -10.14
CA ALA A 254 -13.44 4.47 -8.73
C ALA A 254 -13.04 5.90 -8.36
N LEU A 255 -12.29 6.58 -9.23
CA LEU A 255 -11.87 7.96 -9.01
C LEU A 255 -13.06 8.91 -9.00
N ALA A 256 -13.97 8.81 -9.98
CA ALA A 256 -15.18 9.63 -10.02
C ALA A 256 -16.02 9.48 -8.74
N GLU A 257 -16.18 8.25 -8.26
CA GLU A 257 -16.98 7.98 -7.07
C GLU A 257 -16.33 8.53 -5.79
N ILE A 258 -15.00 8.37 -5.61
CA ILE A 258 -14.34 8.92 -4.41
C ILE A 258 -14.43 10.45 -4.38
N LEU A 259 -14.22 11.11 -5.52
CA LEU A 259 -14.32 12.56 -5.62
C LEU A 259 -15.76 13.05 -5.35
N ARG A 260 -16.76 12.33 -5.84
CA ARG A 260 -18.17 12.64 -5.58
C ARG A 260 -18.50 12.58 -4.09
N VAL A 261 -18.17 11.48 -3.40
CA VAL A 261 -18.54 11.31 -1.98
C VAL A 261 -17.74 12.20 -1.04
N GLU A 262 -16.50 12.54 -1.36
CA GLU A 262 -15.72 13.50 -0.59
C GLU A 262 -16.26 14.93 -0.77
N ALA A 263 -16.68 15.32 -2.00
CA ALA A 263 -17.28 16.64 -2.26
C ALA A 263 -18.64 16.79 -1.55
N GLU A 264 -19.50 15.76 -1.56
CA GLU A 264 -20.78 15.78 -0.83
C GLU A 264 -20.56 15.95 0.69
N HIS A 265 -19.51 15.33 1.23
CA HIS A 265 -19.20 15.46 2.65
C HIS A 265 -18.64 16.85 3.02
N ALA A 266 -17.89 17.48 2.15
CA ALA A 266 -17.34 18.82 2.37
C ALA A 266 -18.41 19.93 2.33
N SER A 267 -19.58 19.64 1.75
CA SER A 267 -20.70 20.58 1.64
C SER A 267 -21.70 20.53 2.81
N ILE A 268 -21.48 19.62 3.77
CA ILE A 268 -22.28 19.47 5.00
C ILE A 268 -21.54 20.07 6.20
#